data_6e9b89b55f3022288ed29d9f0f4b6834
#
_entry.id   6e9b89b55f3022288ed29d9f0f4b6834
#
_cell.length_a   1.000
_cell.length_b   1.000
_cell.length_c   1.000
_cell.angle_alpha   90.00
_cell.angle_beta   90.00
_cell.angle_gamma   90.00
#
_symmetry.space_group_name_H-M   'P 1'
#
loop_
_entity.id
_entity.type
_entity.pdbx_description
1 polymer ?
#
loop_
_entity_poly.entity_id
_entity_poly.type
_entity_poly.pdbx_seq_one_letter_code
_entity_poly.pdbx_strand_id
1 'polypeptide(L)'
;DKMPTPPQLETISFSEVELGSDGYLWGKTLATDVDGSLEFEGVIYKEGSASFLSYFSDFGGVWDTWCKFAMSACHDKTTFGTDNQFSVYTTADDGQNKFAVAYDMKGMGPGYTFNPAIEFSTVVTPVSLRIANNTWTYLYLTATKYSDFSVAIIGFNGETETGTIAV
;
A
#
# COMPACT_ATOMS: atom_id res chain seq x y z
N ASP A 1 -4.74 -32.11 -30.20
CA ASP A 1 -3.98 -31.14 -29.40
C ASP A 1 -4.86 -29.91 -29.11
N LYS A 2 -5.29 -29.74 -27.87
CA LYS A 2 -5.94 -28.49 -27.46
C LYS A 2 -4.85 -27.41 -27.42
N MET A 3 -5.02 -26.33 -28.20
CA MET A 3 -4.18 -25.14 -28.02
C MET A 3 -4.29 -24.67 -26.58
N PRO A 4 -3.17 -24.30 -25.92
CA PRO A 4 -3.22 -23.74 -24.59
C PRO A 4 -4.08 -22.48 -24.59
N THR A 5 -4.97 -22.37 -23.61
CA THR A 5 -5.77 -21.16 -23.42
C THR A 5 -4.82 -19.97 -23.21
N PRO A 6 -4.98 -18.87 -23.95
CA PRO A 6 -4.14 -17.69 -23.73
C PRO A 6 -4.22 -17.24 -22.28
N PRO A 7 -3.13 -16.74 -21.67
CA PRO A 7 -3.16 -16.20 -20.33
C PRO A 7 -4.17 -15.04 -20.29
N GLN A 8 -5.04 -15.05 -19.26
CA GLN A 8 -5.96 -13.94 -19.03
C GLN A 8 -5.23 -12.84 -18.27
N LEU A 9 -5.33 -11.61 -18.76
CA LEU A 9 -4.86 -10.43 -18.04
C LEU A 9 -5.90 -10.02 -17.02
N GLU A 10 -5.46 -9.80 -15.79
CA GLU A 10 -6.22 -9.19 -14.71
C GLU A 10 -5.64 -7.81 -14.42
N THR A 11 -6.49 -6.81 -14.26
CA THR A 11 -6.09 -5.44 -13.91
C THR A 11 -6.68 -5.08 -12.57
N ILE A 12 -5.85 -4.65 -11.64
CA ILE A 12 -6.26 -4.10 -10.35
C ILE A 12 -6.38 -2.58 -10.54
N SER A 13 -7.58 -2.07 -10.47
CA SER A 13 -7.93 -0.68 -10.79
C SER A 13 -8.25 0.17 -9.58
N PHE A 14 -8.55 -0.46 -8.45
CA PHE A 14 -9.06 0.15 -7.22
C PHE A 14 -10.41 0.89 -7.39
N SER A 15 -11.07 0.77 -8.55
CA SER A 15 -12.31 1.51 -8.82
C SER A 15 -13.41 1.22 -7.82
N GLU A 16 -13.51 -0.04 -7.37
CA GLU A 16 -14.56 -0.52 -6.50
C GLU A 16 -14.26 -0.33 -4.99
N VAL A 17 -13.10 0.21 -4.63
CA VAL A 17 -12.80 0.41 -3.21
C VAL A 17 -13.73 1.48 -2.61
N GLU A 18 -14.36 1.15 -1.49
CA GLU A 18 -15.17 2.09 -0.71
C GLU A 18 -14.27 2.85 0.26
N LEU A 19 -14.16 4.15 0.05
CA LEU A 19 -13.38 5.04 0.89
C LEU A 19 -14.29 5.75 1.90
N GLY A 20 -13.75 6.09 3.07
CA GLY A 20 -14.45 6.93 4.03
C GLY A 20 -14.66 8.38 3.54
N SER A 21 -15.36 9.19 4.35
CA SER A 21 -15.61 10.62 4.07
C SER A 21 -14.33 11.43 3.85
N ASP A 22 -13.22 10.98 4.42
CA ASP A 22 -11.91 11.64 4.34
C ASP A 22 -11.15 11.31 3.04
N GLY A 23 -11.73 10.45 2.19
CA GLY A 23 -11.15 10.04 0.91
C GLY A 23 -10.11 8.93 1.02
N TYR A 24 -10.03 8.26 2.17
CA TYR A 24 -9.15 7.10 2.37
C TYR A 24 -9.77 6.03 3.28
N LEU A 25 -9.21 4.84 3.20
CA LEU A 25 -9.50 3.68 4.05
C LEU A 25 -8.18 3.12 4.57
N TRP A 26 -8.03 3.01 5.88
CA TRP A 26 -6.85 2.47 6.53
C TRP A 26 -7.22 1.52 7.67
N GLY A 27 -6.24 0.83 8.25
CA GLY A 27 -6.50 -0.17 9.28
C GLY A 27 -7.34 0.34 10.46
N LYS A 28 -7.18 1.61 10.87
CA LYS A 28 -7.99 2.20 11.96
C LYS A 28 -9.49 2.17 11.69
N THR A 29 -9.91 2.33 10.43
CA THR A 29 -11.34 2.29 10.07
C THR A 29 -11.97 0.92 10.34
N LEU A 30 -11.17 -0.14 10.29
CA LEU A 30 -11.57 -1.53 10.49
C LEU A 30 -11.15 -2.09 11.86
N ALA A 31 -10.44 -1.30 12.66
CA ALA A 31 -9.90 -1.74 13.95
C ALA A 31 -11.00 -2.05 14.96
N THR A 32 -10.74 -3.06 15.77
CA THR A 32 -11.59 -3.48 16.89
C THR A 32 -10.81 -3.44 18.20
N ASP A 33 -11.49 -3.35 19.32
CA ASP A 33 -10.85 -3.38 20.63
C ASP A 33 -10.28 -4.78 20.92
N VAL A 34 -9.00 -4.82 21.23
CA VAL A 34 -8.27 -6.01 21.66
C VAL A 34 -7.53 -5.64 22.95
N ASP A 35 -8.07 -6.07 24.08
CA ASP A 35 -7.50 -5.83 25.42
C ASP A 35 -7.21 -4.35 25.74
N GLY A 36 -8.08 -3.44 25.26
CA GLY A 36 -7.97 -1.99 25.48
C GLY A 36 -7.09 -1.26 24.44
N SER A 37 -6.71 -1.92 23.37
CA SER A 37 -6.07 -1.33 22.18
C SER A 37 -6.96 -1.51 20.97
N LEU A 38 -7.08 -0.49 20.12
CA LEU A 38 -7.69 -0.63 18.81
C LEU A 38 -6.69 -1.25 17.85
N GLU A 39 -7.01 -2.41 17.31
CA GLU A 39 -6.10 -3.16 16.44
C GLU A 39 -6.79 -3.66 15.18
N PHE A 40 -6.02 -3.72 14.10
CA PHE A 40 -6.40 -4.38 12.86
C PHE A 40 -5.17 -5.03 12.23
N GLU A 41 -5.30 -6.28 11.84
CA GLU A 41 -4.35 -6.95 10.95
C GLU A 41 -5.12 -7.86 10.01
N GLY A 42 -4.95 -7.63 8.69
CA GLY A 42 -5.66 -8.44 7.70
C GLY A 42 -5.76 -7.78 6.34
N VAL A 43 -6.66 -8.30 5.53
CA VAL A 43 -6.94 -7.78 4.19
C VAL A 43 -7.79 -6.52 4.30
N ILE A 44 -7.25 -5.39 3.82
CA ILE A 44 -7.98 -4.12 3.77
C ILE A 44 -8.77 -3.95 2.47
N TYR A 45 -8.28 -4.53 1.39
CA TYR A 45 -8.95 -4.50 0.09
C TYR A 45 -8.61 -5.74 -0.72
N LYS A 46 -9.59 -6.19 -1.49
CA LYS A 46 -9.45 -7.31 -2.42
C LYS A 46 -10.06 -6.97 -3.76
N GLU A 47 -9.32 -7.20 -4.83
CA GLU A 47 -9.81 -7.09 -6.20
C GLU A 47 -9.27 -8.26 -7.02
N GLY A 48 -10.19 -9.02 -7.62
CA GLY A 48 -9.83 -10.23 -8.35
C GLY A 48 -9.05 -11.24 -7.50
N SER A 49 -7.86 -11.61 -7.96
CA SER A 49 -6.96 -12.53 -7.23
C SER A 49 -6.12 -11.83 -6.16
N ALA A 50 -5.99 -10.50 -6.19
CA ALA A 50 -5.11 -9.73 -5.30
C ALA A 50 -5.78 -9.36 -3.97
N SER A 51 -5.04 -9.53 -2.88
CA SER A 51 -5.41 -9.11 -1.53
C SER A 51 -4.34 -8.18 -0.98
N PHE A 52 -4.74 -6.98 -0.55
CA PHE A 52 -3.86 -5.97 0.03
C PHE A 52 -3.95 -6.06 1.55
N LEU A 53 -2.81 -6.29 2.20
CA LEU A 53 -2.74 -6.44 3.65
C LEU A 53 -2.55 -5.08 4.32
N SER A 54 -3.08 -4.92 5.52
CA SER A 54 -2.92 -3.73 6.35
C SER A 54 -2.71 -4.11 7.80
N TYR A 55 -2.07 -3.22 8.53
CA TYR A 55 -1.90 -3.30 9.98
C TYR A 55 -2.19 -1.94 10.61
N PHE A 56 -2.82 -1.96 11.78
CA PHE A 56 -3.04 -0.78 12.63
C PHE A 56 -3.02 -1.18 14.10
N SER A 57 -2.45 -0.30 14.94
CA SER A 57 -2.62 -0.33 16.40
C SER A 57 -2.56 1.08 16.95
N ASP A 58 -3.38 1.39 17.96
CA ASP A 58 -3.32 2.64 18.72
C ASP A 58 -2.52 2.51 20.03
N PHE A 59 -1.97 1.32 20.30
CA PHE A 59 -1.21 1.02 21.52
C PHE A 59 -1.90 1.45 22.80
N GLY A 60 -3.19 1.11 22.94
CA GLY A 60 -4.00 1.49 24.11
C GLY A 60 -4.35 2.98 24.14
N GLY A 61 -4.53 3.60 22.98
CA GLY A 61 -4.88 5.02 22.83
C GLY A 61 -3.70 5.98 22.99
N VAL A 62 -2.44 5.49 22.91
CA VAL A 62 -1.25 6.32 23.06
C VAL A 62 -0.91 7.06 21.76
N TRP A 63 -0.87 6.33 20.64
CA TRP A 63 -0.70 6.90 19.30
C TRP A 63 -1.12 5.93 18.22
N ASP A 64 -1.63 6.46 17.12
CA ASP A 64 -1.97 5.68 15.92
C ASP A 64 -0.71 5.24 15.17
N THR A 65 -0.60 3.94 14.92
CA THR A 65 0.47 3.36 14.09
C THR A 65 -0.14 2.46 13.03
N TRP A 66 0.32 2.59 11.81
CA TRP A 66 -0.13 1.74 10.71
C TRP A 66 1.03 1.39 9.78
N CYS A 67 0.89 0.31 9.05
CA CYS A 67 1.81 -0.06 7.96
C CYS A 67 1.14 -0.99 6.96
N LYS A 68 1.92 -1.48 6.00
CA LYS A 68 1.49 -2.27 4.85
C LYS A 68 0.71 -1.38 3.87
N PHE A 69 -0.61 -1.52 3.74
CA PHE A 69 -1.39 -0.74 2.78
C PHE A 69 -2.55 0.04 3.42
N ALA A 70 -2.80 1.21 2.86
CA ALA A 70 -4.07 1.95 2.97
C ALA A 70 -4.58 2.21 1.55
N MET A 71 -5.90 2.38 1.41
CA MET A 71 -6.53 2.75 0.13
C MET A 71 -6.87 4.24 0.15
N SER A 72 -6.66 4.95 -0.95
CA SER A 72 -6.84 6.41 -0.97
C SER A 72 -7.27 6.92 -2.35
N ALA A 73 -7.85 8.13 -2.32
CA ALA A 73 -8.07 8.99 -3.48
C ALA A 73 -7.59 10.44 -3.18
N CYS A 74 -6.69 10.62 -2.22
CA CYS A 74 -6.21 11.93 -1.80
C CYS A 74 -5.06 12.42 -2.69
N HIS A 75 -5.13 13.69 -3.13
CA HIS A 75 -4.19 14.30 -4.07
C HIS A 75 -3.66 15.67 -3.61
N ASP A 76 -3.59 15.90 -2.29
CA ASP A 76 -2.96 17.11 -1.78
C ASP A 76 -1.45 17.08 -2.04
N LYS A 77 -0.97 18.00 -2.85
CA LYS A 77 0.44 18.08 -3.31
C LYS A 77 1.30 19.03 -2.47
N THR A 78 0.75 19.63 -1.45
CA THR A 78 1.37 20.78 -0.76
C THR A 78 1.56 20.58 0.74
N THR A 79 0.67 19.86 1.41
CA THR A 79 0.74 19.66 2.85
C THR A 79 1.80 18.61 3.19
N PHE A 80 2.72 19.00 4.07
CA PHE A 80 3.80 18.15 4.56
C PHE A 80 3.40 17.48 5.88
N GLY A 81 3.78 16.21 6.04
CA GLY A 81 3.67 15.51 7.32
C GLY A 81 2.53 14.51 7.39
N THR A 82 2.26 14.05 8.62
CA THR A 82 1.32 12.95 8.92
C THR A 82 -0.12 13.26 8.54
N ASP A 83 -0.53 14.54 8.57
CA ASP A 83 -1.89 14.95 8.21
C ASP A 83 -2.20 14.73 6.72
N ASN A 84 -1.17 14.51 5.90
CA ASN A 84 -1.27 14.26 4.48
C ASN A 84 -0.61 12.93 4.05
N GLN A 85 -0.52 11.96 4.96
CA GLN A 85 0.20 10.71 4.71
C GLN A 85 -0.44 9.80 3.66
N PHE A 86 -1.70 10.03 3.31
CA PHE A 86 -2.43 9.22 2.33
C PHE A 86 -2.50 9.85 0.93
N SER A 87 -1.88 11.00 0.70
CA SER A 87 -1.89 11.67 -0.60
C SER A 87 -0.77 11.19 -1.52
N VAL A 88 -1.09 11.07 -2.81
CA VAL A 88 -0.10 10.82 -3.85
C VAL A 88 0.35 12.14 -4.47
N TYR A 89 1.66 12.27 -4.72
CA TYR A 89 2.23 13.33 -5.52
C TYR A 89 2.36 12.85 -6.97
N THR A 90 1.51 13.32 -7.85
CA THR A 90 1.58 13.01 -9.28
C THR A 90 1.59 14.29 -10.09
N THR A 91 2.33 14.27 -11.19
CA THR A 91 2.35 15.34 -12.19
C THR A 91 1.32 15.11 -13.30
N ALA A 92 0.81 13.88 -13.44
CA ALA A 92 -0.26 13.56 -14.36
C ALA A 92 -1.61 13.94 -13.76
N ASP A 93 -2.51 14.43 -14.61
CA ASP A 93 -3.89 14.71 -14.22
C ASP A 93 -4.75 13.45 -14.43
N ASP A 94 -4.44 12.45 -13.66
CA ASP A 94 -5.24 11.23 -13.53
C ASP A 94 -6.05 11.22 -12.22
N GLY A 95 -6.35 12.43 -11.72
CA GLY A 95 -6.93 12.77 -10.42
C GLY A 95 -8.31 12.18 -10.10
N GLN A 96 -8.73 11.16 -10.81
CA GLN A 96 -9.93 10.38 -10.51
C GLN A 96 -9.59 8.99 -9.97
N ASN A 97 -8.33 8.61 -9.97
CA ASN A 97 -7.95 7.25 -9.66
C ASN A 97 -7.73 7.04 -8.17
N LYS A 98 -8.40 6.04 -7.65
CA LYS A 98 -8.09 5.47 -6.34
C LYS A 98 -6.82 4.63 -6.45
N PHE A 99 -6.08 4.52 -5.37
CA PHE A 99 -4.78 3.83 -5.33
C PHE A 99 -4.48 3.25 -3.95
N ALA A 100 -3.51 2.37 -3.89
CA ALA A 100 -2.97 1.85 -2.64
C ALA A 100 -1.75 2.69 -2.21
N VAL A 101 -1.73 3.11 -0.96
CA VAL A 101 -0.58 3.74 -0.30
C VAL A 101 0.19 2.67 0.44
N ALA A 102 1.45 2.45 0.09
CA ALA A 102 2.32 1.50 0.77
C ALA A 102 3.18 2.21 1.82
N TYR A 103 3.20 1.68 3.04
CA TYR A 103 4.07 2.16 4.11
C TYR A 103 4.85 1.00 4.72
N ASP A 104 6.18 1.06 4.62
CA ASP A 104 7.11 0.08 5.16
C ASP A 104 7.66 0.55 6.51
N MET A 105 7.41 -0.23 7.55
CA MET A 105 7.95 -0.01 8.90
C MET A 105 9.22 -0.80 9.18
N LYS A 106 9.85 -1.39 8.18
CA LYS A 106 11.10 -2.13 8.35
C LYS A 106 12.17 -1.25 8.98
N GLY A 107 12.77 -1.73 10.05
CA GLY A 107 13.83 -1.01 10.74
C GLY A 107 13.36 0.01 11.78
N MET A 108 12.07 0.17 12.01
CA MET A 108 11.52 1.04 13.07
C MET A 108 11.69 0.45 14.49
N GLY A 109 12.25 -0.76 14.61
CA GLY A 109 12.54 -1.41 15.88
C GLY A 109 12.63 -2.93 15.78
N PRO A 110 13.12 -3.61 16.83
CA PRO A 110 13.15 -5.07 16.86
C PRO A 110 11.75 -5.66 16.75
N GLY A 111 11.54 -6.57 15.80
CA GLY A 111 10.27 -7.26 15.60
C GLY A 111 9.32 -6.61 14.58
N TYR A 112 9.59 -5.40 14.09
CA TYR A 112 8.81 -4.80 13.01
C TYR A 112 9.30 -5.32 11.65
N THR A 113 8.63 -6.33 11.12
CA THR A 113 8.88 -6.92 9.80
C THR A 113 7.69 -6.70 8.85
N PHE A 114 6.93 -5.64 9.07
CA PHE A 114 5.67 -5.40 8.38
C PHE A 114 5.87 -4.72 7.03
N ASN A 115 6.49 -5.41 6.09
CA ASN A 115 6.61 -4.93 4.72
C ASN A 115 5.23 -4.93 4.05
N PRO A 116 4.93 -3.95 3.18
CA PRO A 116 3.78 -4.01 2.31
C PRO A 116 3.79 -5.29 1.49
N ALA A 117 2.72 -6.06 1.54
CA ALA A 117 2.58 -7.31 0.80
C ALA A 117 1.23 -7.39 0.11
N ILE A 118 1.26 -7.80 -1.16
CA ILE A 118 0.07 -8.15 -1.94
C ILE A 118 0.08 -9.67 -2.07
N GLU A 119 -0.96 -10.30 -1.58
CA GLU A 119 -1.15 -11.76 -1.71
C GLU A 119 -2.08 -12.08 -2.87
N PHE A 120 -1.73 -13.10 -3.64
CA PHE A 120 -2.55 -13.57 -4.74
C PHE A 120 -3.11 -14.95 -4.43
N SER A 121 -4.40 -15.15 -4.68
CA SER A 121 -5.08 -16.44 -4.47
C SER A 121 -4.66 -17.53 -5.46
N THR A 122 -3.96 -17.14 -6.52
CA THR A 122 -3.41 -18.03 -7.56
C THR A 122 -2.00 -17.56 -7.93
N VAL A 123 -1.21 -18.43 -8.54
CA VAL A 123 0.08 -18.03 -9.11
C VAL A 123 -0.14 -17.04 -10.25
N VAL A 124 0.49 -15.88 -10.18
CA VAL A 124 0.41 -14.82 -11.17
C VAL A 124 1.80 -14.44 -11.70
N THR A 125 1.83 -13.88 -12.91
CA THR A 125 3.02 -13.23 -13.46
C THR A 125 2.71 -11.75 -13.58
N PRO A 126 3.30 -10.87 -12.75
CA PRO A 126 3.12 -9.43 -12.89
C PRO A 126 3.59 -8.94 -14.26
N VAL A 127 2.78 -8.10 -14.91
CA VAL A 127 3.09 -7.56 -16.25
C VAL A 127 3.53 -6.11 -16.14
N SER A 128 2.84 -5.31 -15.35
CA SER A 128 3.13 -3.90 -15.14
C SER A 128 2.60 -3.40 -13.81
N LEU A 129 3.22 -2.34 -13.32
CA LEU A 129 2.82 -1.64 -12.11
C LEU A 129 3.10 -0.15 -12.31
N ARG A 130 2.21 0.72 -11.82
CA ARG A 130 2.44 2.16 -11.72
C ARG A 130 2.80 2.49 -10.28
N ILE A 131 3.87 3.26 -10.11
CA ILE A 131 4.32 3.75 -8.79
C ILE A 131 4.46 5.27 -8.88
N ALA A 132 4.06 5.96 -7.82
CA ALA A 132 4.31 7.37 -7.61
C ALA A 132 4.72 7.62 -6.16
N ASN A 133 5.46 8.68 -5.92
CA ASN A 133 5.76 9.10 -4.57
C ASN A 133 4.49 9.54 -3.83
N ASN A 134 4.39 9.15 -2.58
CA ASN A 134 3.51 9.82 -1.63
C ASN A 134 3.96 11.30 -1.50
N THR A 135 3.01 12.21 -1.28
CA THR A 135 3.31 13.64 -1.20
C THR A 135 4.31 13.98 -0.10
N TRP A 136 4.17 13.40 1.07
CA TRP A 136 5.11 13.62 2.18
C TRP A 136 6.53 13.20 1.79
N THR A 137 6.69 12.00 1.21
CA THR A 137 7.98 11.51 0.73
C THR A 137 8.58 12.44 -0.33
N TYR A 138 7.78 12.84 -1.32
CA TYR A 138 8.23 13.75 -2.38
C TYR A 138 8.73 15.09 -1.82
N LEU A 139 7.96 15.72 -0.95
CA LEU A 139 8.31 17.00 -0.35
C LEU A 139 9.55 16.87 0.54
N TYR A 140 9.68 15.79 1.30
CA TYR A 140 10.86 15.51 2.11
C TYR A 140 12.12 15.36 1.25
N LEU A 141 12.09 14.53 0.22
CA LEU A 141 13.21 14.30 -0.68
C LEU A 141 13.63 15.60 -1.38
N THR A 142 12.65 16.40 -1.82
CA THR A 142 12.92 17.70 -2.47
C THR A 142 13.56 18.69 -1.50
N ALA A 143 13.06 18.79 -0.27
CA ALA A 143 13.58 19.72 0.74
C ALA A 143 14.98 19.32 1.24
N THR A 144 15.27 18.03 1.35
CA THR A 144 16.54 17.51 1.86
C THR A 144 17.58 17.26 0.78
N LYS A 145 17.20 17.39 -0.50
CA LYS A 145 18.04 17.08 -1.68
C LYS A 145 18.54 15.62 -1.70
N TYR A 146 17.87 14.71 -1.02
CA TYR A 146 18.11 13.29 -1.22
C TYR A 146 17.61 12.88 -2.61
N SER A 147 18.47 12.24 -3.39
CA SER A 147 18.14 11.77 -4.75
C SER A 147 17.99 10.25 -4.84
N ASP A 148 18.39 9.55 -3.79
CA ASP A 148 18.53 8.09 -3.83
C ASP A 148 17.39 7.42 -3.04
N PHE A 149 16.19 7.48 -3.61
CA PHE A 149 15.06 6.70 -3.12
C PHE A 149 14.78 5.58 -4.13
N SER A 150 14.77 4.36 -3.67
CA SER A 150 14.45 3.20 -4.50
C SER A 150 13.45 2.29 -3.79
N VAL A 151 12.62 1.64 -4.59
CA VAL A 151 11.68 0.61 -4.12
C VAL A 151 12.08 -0.72 -4.73
N ALA A 152 12.27 -1.73 -3.90
CA ALA A 152 12.45 -3.10 -4.37
C ALA A 152 11.11 -3.85 -4.29
N ILE A 153 10.71 -4.43 -5.42
CA ILE A 153 9.54 -5.30 -5.52
C ILE A 153 10.05 -6.73 -5.62
N ILE A 154 9.72 -7.55 -4.64
CA ILE A 154 10.22 -8.92 -4.52
C ILE A 154 9.04 -9.87 -4.70
N GLY A 155 9.15 -10.78 -5.66
CA GLY A 155 8.17 -11.83 -5.90
C GLY A 155 8.46 -13.08 -5.09
N PHE A 156 7.41 -13.70 -4.57
CA PHE A 156 7.49 -14.97 -3.86
C PHE A 156 6.48 -15.98 -4.41
N ASN A 157 6.85 -17.25 -4.41
CA ASN A 157 5.95 -18.37 -4.56
C ASN A 157 6.06 -19.24 -3.29
N GLY A 158 5.10 -19.10 -2.39
CA GLY A 158 5.24 -19.56 -1.01
C GLY A 158 6.40 -18.80 -0.34
N GLU A 159 7.37 -19.54 0.19
CA GLU A 159 8.56 -18.98 0.84
C GLU A 159 9.74 -18.77 -0.14
N THR A 160 9.58 -19.14 -1.41
CA THR A 160 10.67 -19.08 -2.39
C THR A 160 10.62 -17.76 -3.15
N GLU A 161 11.69 -16.98 -3.06
CA GLU A 161 11.86 -15.78 -3.88
C GLU A 161 11.95 -16.17 -5.37
N THR A 162 11.17 -15.48 -6.21
CA THR A 162 11.09 -15.74 -7.65
C THR A 162 11.76 -14.64 -8.48
N GLY A 163 12.04 -13.50 -7.92
CA GLY A 163 12.73 -12.39 -8.56
C GLY A 163 12.56 -11.07 -7.83
N THR A 164 13.43 -10.11 -8.17
CA THR A 164 13.42 -8.76 -7.60
C THR A 164 13.56 -7.73 -8.72
N ILE A 165 12.74 -6.68 -8.63
CA ILE A 165 12.83 -5.49 -9.50
C ILE A 165 13.03 -4.28 -8.59
N ALA A 166 14.05 -3.46 -8.88
CA ALA A 166 14.27 -2.18 -8.24
C ALA A 166 13.86 -1.03 -9.17
N VAL A 167 13.15 -0.03 -8.63
CA VAL A 167 12.68 1.17 -9.32
C VAL A 167 12.98 2.42 -8.48
#